data_9ec886b64e193025e69be5a018ee3177
#
_entry.id   9ec886b64e193025e69be5a018ee3177
#
_cell.length_a   1.000
_cell.length_b   1.000
_cell.length_c   1.000
_cell.angle_alpha   90.00
_cell.angle_beta   90.00
_cell.angle_gamma   90.00
#
_symmetry.space_group_name_H-M   'P 1'
#
loop_
_entity.id
_entity.type
_entity.pdbx_description
1 polymer ?
#
loop_
_entity_poly.entity_id
_entity_poly.type
_entity_poly.pdbx_seq_one_letter_code
_entity_poly.pdbx_strand_id
1 'polypeptide(L)'
;MNKTLILVSALLLFWSNAFSQSSAITEDDAIAKLEEFFYLLDVNRYEKEVFSRVITKDFQIFEDGLDLDRKTFHDFISEATGTIVETEWVLSNFKVTLNMDSAHITYYNNGVFKTKTNESIYSYWMESVYMVVENGELKLKFLQSDLINREIS
;
A
#
# COMPACT_ATOMS: atom_id res chain seq x y z
N MET A 1 36.94 -23.24 -65.56
CA MET A 1 36.19 -22.03 -65.19
C MET A 1 35.20 -22.42 -64.07
N ASN A 2 35.61 -22.23 -62.81
CA ASN A 2 34.80 -22.59 -61.66
C ASN A 2 34.05 -21.36 -61.19
N LYS A 3 32.75 -21.40 -61.22
CA LYS A 3 31.88 -20.36 -60.64
C LYS A 3 31.55 -20.74 -59.17
N THR A 4 32.15 -20.02 -58.24
CA THR A 4 31.88 -20.13 -56.82
C THR A 4 30.59 -19.39 -56.51
N LEU A 5 29.58 -20.11 -56.05
CA LEU A 5 28.30 -19.56 -55.63
C LEU A 5 28.42 -19.14 -54.15
N ILE A 6 28.37 -17.85 -53.86
CA ILE A 6 28.38 -17.30 -52.49
C ILE A 6 26.93 -17.28 -52.01
N LEU A 7 26.62 -18.14 -51.03
CA LEU A 7 25.33 -18.16 -50.34
C LEU A 7 25.36 -17.14 -49.19
N VAL A 8 24.69 -16.01 -49.37
CA VAL A 8 24.51 -15.02 -48.30
C VAL A 8 23.29 -15.42 -47.46
N SER A 9 23.55 -16.03 -46.29
CA SER A 9 22.52 -16.30 -45.31
C SER A 9 22.19 -15.03 -44.57
N ALA A 10 21.05 -14.41 -44.88
CA ALA A 10 20.50 -13.29 -44.11
C ALA A 10 19.89 -13.83 -42.80
N LEU A 11 20.59 -13.63 -41.69
CA LEU A 11 20.11 -13.92 -40.35
C LEU A 11 19.12 -12.83 -39.90
N LEU A 12 17.83 -13.06 -40.10
CA LEU A 12 16.76 -12.21 -39.55
C LEU A 12 16.68 -12.43 -38.05
N LEU A 13 17.31 -11.57 -37.29
CA LEU A 13 17.09 -11.48 -35.82
C LEU A 13 15.70 -10.91 -35.57
N PHE A 14 14.75 -11.78 -35.32
CA PHE A 14 13.46 -11.39 -34.72
C PHE A 14 13.71 -10.91 -33.28
N TRP A 15 13.80 -9.61 -33.12
CA TRP A 15 13.67 -9.02 -31.78
C TRP A 15 12.20 -9.14 -31.37
N SER A 16 11.89 -10.21 -30.66
CA SER A 16 10.64 -10.33 -29.92
C SER A 16 10.69 -9.28 -28.81
N ASN A 17 10.09 -8.11 -29.05
CA ASN A 17 9.71 -7.22 -27.96
C ASN A 17 8.64 -7.95 -27.15
N ALA A 18 9.07 -8.64 -26.09
CA ALA A 18 8.17 -9.06 -25.04
C ALA A 18 7.67 -7.78 -24.38
N PHE A 19 6.56 -7.24 -24.88
CA PHE A 19 5.75 -6.31 -24.14
C PHE A 19 5.27 -7.11 -22.92
N SER A 20 5.87 -6.84 -21.76
CA SER A 20 5.30 -7.23 -20.48
C SER A 20 3.94 -6.53 -20.42
N GLN A 21 2.89 -7.26 -20.71
CA GLN A 21 1.53 -6.80 -20.52
C GLN A 21 1.38 -6.67 -19.00
N SER A 22 1.48 -5.44 -18.49
CA SER A 22 1.08 -5.14 -17.11
C SER A 22 -0.37 -5.63 -16.99
N SER A 23 -0.60 -6.65 -16.17
CA SER A 23 -1.97 -7.06 -15.86
C SER A 23 -2.69 -5.86 -15.27
N ALA A 24 -3.91 -5.60 -15.73
CA ALA A 24 -4.74 -4.54 -15.15
C ALA A 24 -4.92 -4.82 -13.66
N ILE A 25 -4.88 -3.78 -12.83
CA ILE A 25 -5.16 -3.88 -11.39
C ILE A 25 -6.58 -4.44 -11.21
N THR A 26 -6.75 -5.40 -10.32
CA THR A 26 -8.06 -5.93 -9.92
C THR A 26 -8.51 -5.33 -8.59
N GLU A 27 -9.80 -5.49 -8.26
CA GLU A 27 -10.33 -5.10 -6.95
C GLU A 27 -9.64 -5.88 -5.83
N ASP A 28 -9.42 -7.18 -6.03
CA ASP A 28 -8.73 -8.04 -5.06
C ASP A 28 -7.27 -7.60 -4.84
N ASP A 29 -6.54 -7.19 -5.90
CA ASP A 29 -5.18 -6.64 -5.77
C ASP A 29 -5.16 -5.37 -4.92
N ALA A 30 -6.13 -4.48 -5.13
CA ALA A 30 -6.23 -3.23 -4.40
C ALA A 30 -6.58 -3.46 -2.92
N ILE A 31 -7.54 -4.35 -2.63
CA ILE A 31 -7.91 -4.72 -1.25
C ILE A 31 -6.74 -5.41 -0.56
N ALA A 32 -6.09 -6.39 -1.21
CA ALA A 32 -4.94 -7.09 -0.65
C ALA A 32 -3.78 -6.13 -0.32
N LYS A 33 -3.55 -5.10 -1.17
CA LYS A 33 -2.52 -4.08 -0.90
C LYS A 33 -2.89 -3.22 0.31
N LEU A 34 -4.15 -2.88 0.50
CA LEU A 34 -4.61 -2.16 1.69
C LEU A 34 -4.48 -3.02 2.95
N GLU A 35 -4.85 -4.29 2.88
CA GLU A 35 -4.68 -5.23 3.98
C GLU A 35 -3.21 -5.44 4.35
N GLU A 36 -2.31 -5.50 3.34
CA GLU A 36 -0.85 -5.55 3.56
C GLU A 36 -0.35 -4.31 4.31
N PHE A 37 -0.84 -3.11 3.96
CA PHE A 37 -0.49 -1.87 4.66
C PHE A 37 -0.85 -1.97 6.15
N PHE A 38 -2.07 -2.38 6.52
CA PHE A 38 -2.49 -2.51 7.92
C PHE A 38 -1.79 -3.68 8.62
N TYR A 39 -1.50 -4.78 7.92
CA TYR A 39 -0.71 -5.87 8.46
C TYR A 39 0.69 -5.43 8.88
N LEU A 40 1.34 -4.59 8.06
CA LEU A 40 2.67 -4.05 8.35
C LEU A 40 2.63 -2.88 9.35
N LEU A 41 1.47 -2.27 9.56
CA LEU A 41 1.26 -1.20 10.53
C LEU A 41 1.10 -1.71 11.97
N ASP A 42 0.91 -3.01 12.16
CA ASP A 42 0.86 -3.63 13.49
C ASP A 42 2.17 -3.36 14.26
N VAL A 43 2.04 -2.91 15.51
CA VAL A 43 3.17 -2.47 16.34
C VAL A 43 4.24 -3.55 16.56
N ASN A 44 3.88 -4.84 16.43
CA ASN A 44 4.79 -5.97 16.56
C ASN A 44 5.47 -6.37 15.23
N ARG A 45 5.02 -5.81 14.09
CA ARG A 45 5.52 -6.10 12.74
C ARG A 45 6.11 -4.88 12.05
N TYR A 46 5.86 -3.70 12.60
CA TYR A 46 6.30 -2.46 11.98
C TYR A 46 7.81 -2.38 11.90
N GLU A 47 8.31 -2.38 10.67
CA GLU A 47 9.70 -2.09 10.31
C GLU A 47 9.70 -1.03 9.21
N LYS A 48 10.33 0.11 9.46
CA LYS A 48 10.31 1.29 8.58
C LYS A 48 10.66 0.97 7.13
N GLU A 49 11.70 0.19 6.89
CA GLU A 49 12.19 -0.16 5.55
C GLU A 49 11.21 -1.10 4.83
N VAL A 50 10.59 -2.03 5.55
CA VAL A 50 9.59 -2.97 5.02
C VAL A 50 8.30 -2.21 4.70
N PHE A 51 7.78 -1.46 5.65
CA PHE A 51 6.58 -0.64 5.48
C PHE A 51 6.72 0.38 4.33
N SER A 52 7.92 0.92 4.15
CA SER A 52 8.24 1.85 3.06
C SER A 52 8.03 1.28 1.65
N ARG A 53 7.84 -0.03 1.50
CA ARG A 53 7.60 -0.68 0.20
C ARG A 53 6.15 -0.60 -0.24
N VAL A 54 5.22 -0.48 0.70
CA VAL A 54 3.77 -0.42 0.40
C VAL A 54 3.25 0.99 0.19
N ILE A 55 4.06 2.02 0.47
CA ILE A 55 3.73 3.43 0.27
C ILE A 55 4.66 4.08 -0.78
N THR A 56 4.16 5.11 -1.47
CA THR A 56 4.97 5.86 -2.44
C THR A 56 6.01 6.75 -1.75
N LYS A 57 6.96 7.29 -2.53
CA LYS A 57 7.97 8.22 -1.99
C LYS A 57 7.35 9.53 -1.50
N ASP A 58 6.28 9.96 -2.15
CA ASP A 58 5.50 11.15 -1.85
C ASP A 58 4.17 10.84 -1.14
N PHE A 59 4.15 9.76 -0.34
CA PHE A 59 3.00 9.37 0.47
C PHE A 59 2.59 10.48 1.42
N GLN A 60 1.28 10.69 1.54
CA GLN A 60 0.65 11.63 2.45
C GLN A 60 -0.53 10.97 3.15
N ILE A 61 -0.75 11.29 4.41
CA ILE A 61 -1.93 10.88 5.17
C ILE A 61 -2.47 12.05 5.97
N PHE A 62 -3.79 12.21 5.95
CA PHE A 62 -4.50 13.04 6.91
C PHE A 62 -5.04 12.14 8.01
N GLU A 63 -4.56 12.31 9.22
CA GLU A 63 -4.89 11.51 10.39
C GLU A 63 -5.12 12.43 11.59
N ASP A 64 -6.31 12.36 12.18
CA ASP A 64 -6.66 13.08 13.43
C ASP A 64 -6.39 14.60 13.37
N GLY A 65 -6.61 15.22 12.18
CA GLY A 65 -6.34 16.62 11.92
C GLY A 65 -4.89 16.98 11.60
N LEU A 66 -4.01 16.00 11.52
CA LEU A 66 -2.62 16.16 11.11
C LEU A 66 -2.47 15.93 9.61
N ASP A 67 -1.56 16.67 8.98
CA ASP A 67 -1.06 16.45 7.62
C ASP A 67 0.35 15.85 7.72
N LEU A 68 0.46 14.56 7.47
CA LEU A 68 1.71 13.81 7.62
C LEU A 68 2.22 13.35 6.25
N ASP A 69 3.45 13.70 5.97
CA ASP A 69 4.20 13.09 4.87
C ASP A 69 4.79 11.73 5.30
N ARG A 70 5.42 11.03 4.36
CA ARG A 70 6.04 9.71 4.62
C ARG A 70 6.98 9.73 5.83
N LYS A 71 7.80 10.78 6.01
CA LYS A 71 8.75 10.86 7.12
C LYS A 71 8.05 11.05 8.45
N THR A 72 7.18 12.04 8.53
CA THR A 72 6.44 12.38 9.74
C THR A 72 5.46 11.28 10.14
N PHE A 73 4.90 10.53 9.18
CA PHE A 73 4.12 9.34 9.45
C PHE A 73 4.96 8.21 10.09
N HIS A 74 6.18 7.97 9.59
CA HIS A 74 7.09 7.01 10.24
C HIS A 74 7.44 7.41 11.68
N ASP A 75 7.67 8.71 11.91
CA ASP A 75 7.97 9.23 13.25
C ASP A 75 6.75 9.04 14.18
N PHE A 76 5.53 9.32 13.69
CA PHE A 76 4.25 9.12 14.39
C PHE A 76 4.05 7.64 14.82
N ILE A 77 4.27 6.69 13.90
CA ILE A 77 4.14 5.26 14.23
C ILE A 77 5.23 4.82 15.21
N SER A 78 6.46 5.32 15.07
CA SER A 78 7.54 5.00 15.99
C SER A 78 7.25 5.46 17.42
N GLU A 79 6.58 6.59 17.61
CA GLU A 79 6.12 7.04 18.92
C GLU A 79 5.01 6.11 19.48
N ALA A 80 4.05 5.69 18.64
CA ALA A 80 3.00 4.78 19.03
C ALA A 80 3.54 3.43 19.53
N THR A 81 4.58 2.87 18.90
CA THR A 81 5.22 1.61 19.35
C THR A 81 5.84 1.72 20.75
N GLY A 82 6.10 2.95 21.22
CA GLY A 82 6.55 3.23 22.58
C GLY A 82 5.49 2.99 23.66
N THR A 83 4.22 3.02 23.33
CA THR A 83 3.08 2.95 24.28
C THR A 83 2.11 1.81 24.00
N ILE A 84 1.89 1.44 22.75
CA ILE A 84 1.02 0.35 22.31
C ILE A 84 1.82 -0.97 22.29
N VAL A 85 1.21 -2.05 22.75
CA VAL A 85 1.82 -3.40 22.81
C VAL A 85 1.09 -4.42 21.95
N GLU A 86 -0.17 -4.18 21.62
CA GLU A 86 -0.98 -5.01 20.72
C GLU A 86 -1.79 -4.10 19.80
N THR A 87 -1.96 -4.51 18.56
CA THR A 87 -2.81 -3.83 17.57
C THR A 87 -3.65 -4.88 16.84
N GLU A 88 -4.94 -4.63 16.71
CA GLU A 88 -5.84 -5.40 15.85
C GLU A 88 -6.57 -4.44 14.91
N TRP A 89 -6.62 -4.81 13.62
CA TRP A 89 -7.32 -4.06 12.59
C TRP A 89 -8.39 -4.90 11.94
N VAL A 90 -9.60 -4.34 11.81
CA VAL A 90 -10.71 -4.98 11.11
C VAL A 90 -11.24 -4.02 10.04
N LEU A 91 -10.89 -4.29 8.79
CA LEU A 91 -11.34 -3.52 7.63
C LEU A 91 -12.62 -4.12 7.07
N SER A 92 -13.54 -3.28 6.61
CA SER A 92 -14.84 -3.73 6.11
C SER A 92 -15.47 -2.74 5.14
N ASN A 93 -16.54 -3.18 4.44
CA ASN A 93 -17.36 -2.33 3.57
C ASN A 93 -16.57 -1.64 2.45
N PHE A 94 -15.67 -2.36 1.82
CA PHE A 94 -14.87 -1.86 0.71
C PHE A 94 -15.73 -1.44 -0.47
N LYS A 95 -15.46 -0.25 -1.02
CA LYS A 95 -15.95 0.21 -2.31
C LYS A 95 -14.76 0.62 -3.15
N VAL A 96 -14.48 -0.15 -4.18
CA VAL A 96 -13.29 -0.01 -5.03
C VAL A 96 -13.67 0.68 -6.33
N THR A 97 -12.85 1.64 -6.75
CA THR A 97 -12.89 2.27 -8.07
C THR A 97 -11.51 2.11 -8.70
N LEU A 98 -11.47 1.52 -9.88
CA LEU A 98 -10.24 1.20 -10.60
C LEU A 98 -10.04 2.09 -11.81
N ASN A 99 -8.77 2.38 -12.12
CA ASN A 99 -8.30 2.88 -13.39
C ASN A 99 -7.13 2.00 -13.88
N MET A 100 -6.51 2.31 -15.01
CA MET A 100 -5.46 1.47 -15.61
C MET A 100 -4.24 1.28 -14.68
N ASP A 101 -3.87 2.32 -13.93
CA ASP A 101 -2.65 2.38 -13.11
C ASP A 101 -2.92 2.92 -11.69
N SER A 102 -4.17 2.97 -11.28
CA SER A 102 -4.57 3.50 -9.97
C SER A 102 -5.84 2.86 -9.44
N ALA A 103 -6.00 2.89 -8.13
CA ALA A 103 -7.18 2.44 -7.41
C ALA A 103 -7.57 3.46 -6.33
N HIS A 104 -8.86 3.57 -6.08
CA HIS A 104 -9.41 4.31 -4.93
C HIS A 104 -10.33 3.37 -4.17
N ILE A 105 -10.15 3.28 -2.84
CA ILE A 105 -11.00 2.48 -1.97
C ILE A 105 -11.55 3.38 -0.87
N THR A 106 -12.85 3.29 -0.60
CA THR A 106 -13.44 3.76 0.65
C THR A 106 -13.82 2.54 1.50
N TYR A 107 -13.61 2.63 2.82
CA TYR A 107 -13.81 1.51 3.73
C TYR A 107 -14.04 1.98 5.17
N TYR A 108 -14.46 1.06 6.02
CA TYR A 108 -14.50 1.25 7.46
C TYR A 108 -13.37 0.48 8.12
N ASN A 109 -12.80 1.10 9.16
CA ASN A 109 -11.71 0.51 9.92
C ASN A 109 -12.06 0.53 11.41
N ASN A 110 -11.94 -0.63 12.07
CA ASN A 110 -12.00 -0.74 13.51
C ASN A 110 -10.62 -1.16 14.01
N GLY A 111 -10.03 -0.33 14.86
CA GLY A 111 -8.75 -0.61 15.50
C GLY A 111 -8.93 -0.86 17.00
N VAL A 112 -8.26 -1.89 17.49
CA VAL A 112 -8.14 -2.16 18.93
C VAL A 112 -6.68 -2.10 19.30
N PHE A 113 -6.33 -1.27 20.26
CA PHE A 113 -4.97 -1.09 20.74
C PHE A 113 -4.88 -1.38 22.21
N LYS A 114 -3.89 -2.15 22.62
CA LYS A 114 -3.59 -2.39 24.01
C LYS A 114 -2.35 -1.62 24.43
N THR A 115 -2.45 -0.89 25.51
CA THR A 115 -1.35 -0.08 26.04
C THR A 115 -0.49 -0.88 27.02
N LYS A 116 0.72 -0.38 27.30
CA LYS A 116 1.59 -0.91 28.36
C LYS A 116 0.97 -0.80 29.76
N THR A 117 -0.01 0.10 29.95
CA THR A 117 -0.76 0.27 31.20
C THR A 117 -1.99 -0.63 31.28
N ASN A 118 -2.14 -1.55 30.30
CA ASN A 118 -3.24 -2.51 30.18
C ASN A 118 -4.62 -1.88 29.91
N GLU A 119 -4.64 -0.64 29.40
CA GLU A 119 -5.85 -0.01 28.87
C GLU A 119 -6.10 -0.52 27.45
N SER A 120 -7.36 -0.63 27.06
CA SER A 120 -7.78 -0.93 25.69
C SER A 120 -8.39 0.31 25.05
N ILE A 121 -7.89 0.67 23.85
CA ILE A 121 -8.39 1.78 23.05
C ILE A 121 -9.11 1.18 21.84
N TYR A 122 -10.40 1.48 21.71
CA TYR A 122 -11.24 1.08 20.59
C TYR A 122 -11.49 2.30 19.74
N SER A 123 -11.12 2.22 18.48
CA SER A 123 -11.30 3.35 17.55
C SER A 123 -12.02 2.88 16.30
N TYR A 124 -12.88 3.74 15.76
CA TYR A 124 -13.63 3.52 14.54
C TYR A 124 -13.43 4.69 13.59
N TRP A 125 -13.04 4.38 12.35
CA TRP A 125 -12.79 5.35 11.30
C TRP A 125 -13.61 5.07 10.04
N MET A 126 -13.91 6.14 9.32
CA MET A 126 -14.23 6.09 7.89
C MET A 126 -13.02 6.58 7.12
N GLU A 127 -12.56 5.77 6.20
CA GLU A 127 -11.30 6.03 5.51
C GLU A 127 -11.45 5.96 3.99
N SER A 128 -10.55 6.65 3.31
CA SER A 128 -10.36 6.51 1.88
C SER A 128 -8.89 6.50 1.52
N VAL A 129 -8.51 5.61 0.60
CA VAL A 129 -7.15 5.47 0.13
C VAL A 129 -7.07 5.60 -1.38
N TYR A 130 -6.09 6.35 -1.86
CA TYR A 130 -5.71 6.41 -3.25
C TYR A 130 -4.38 5.71 -3.46
N MET A 131 -4.35 4.77 -4.40
CA MET A 131 -3.20 3.96 -4.75
C MET A 131 -2.80 4.19 -6.20
N VAL A 132 -1.51 4.07 -6.47
CA VAL A 132 -0.94 4.18 -7.83
C VAL A 132 0.09 3.08 -8.06
N VAL A 133 0.32 2.74 -9.32
CA VAL A 133 1.44 1.88 -9.71
C VAL A 133 2.71 2.72 -9.77
N GLU A 134 3.66 2.42 -8.88
CA GLU A 134 5.01 3.00 -8.86
C GLU A 134 6.04 1.89 -9.07
N ASN A 135 6.84 1.99 -10.14
CA ASN A 135 7.85 0.99 -10.54
C ASN A 135 7.27 -0.44 -10.73
N GLY A 136 6.05 -0.54 -11.25
CA GLY A 136 5.37 -1.81 -11.51
C GLY A 136 4.68 -2.43 -10.29
N GLU A 137 4.67 -1.77 -9.15
CA GLU A 137 4.02 -2.21 -7.91
C GLU A 137 2.91 -1.23 -7.49
N LEU A 138 1.76 -1.76 -7.08
CA LEU A 138 0.68 -0.96 -6.50
C LEU A 138 1.09 -0.50 -5.09
N LYS A 139 0.98 0.81 -4.82
CA LYS A 139 1.35 1.42 -3.55
C LYS A 139 0.34 2.47 -3.12
N LEU A 140 0.20 2.66 -1.81
CA LEU A 140 -0.59 3.75 -1.26
C LEU A 140 0.12 5.08 -1.49
N LYS A 141 -0.60 6.04 -2.05
CA LYS A 141 -0.12 7.40 -2.30
C LYS A 141 -0.73 8.42 -1.36
N PHE A 142 -2.00 8.27 -1.07
CA PHE A 142 -2.73 9.15 -0.16
C PHE A 142 -3.73 8.34 0.66
N LEU A 143 -3.86 8.67 1.94
CA LEU A 143 -4.89 8.13 2.82
C LEU A 143 -5.55 9.27 3.60
N GLN A 144 -6.89 9.28 3.60
CA GLN A 144 -7.71 10.13 4.47
C GLN A 144 -8.30 9.24 5.55
N SER A 145 -8.06 9.59 6.81
CA SER A 145 -8.54 8.86 7.98
C SER A 145 -9.37 9.80 8.86
N ASP A 146 -10.68 9.56 8.91
CA ASP A 146 -11.62 10.32 9.73
C ASP A 146 -12.02 9.51 10.95
N LEU A 147 -11.51 9.87 12.13
CA LEU A 147 -11.90 9.27 13.38
C LEU A 147 -13.36 9.63 13.72
N ILE A 148 -14.22 8.61 13.82
CA ILE A 148 -15.66 8.75 14.13
C ILE A 148 -15.92 8.58 15.61
N ASN A 149 -15.26 7.59 16.23
CA ASN A 149 -15.41 7.30 17.66
C ASN A 149 -14.12 6.73 18.23
N ARG A 150 -13.84 7.04 19.51
CA ARG A 150 -12.77 6.44 20.30
C ARG A 150 -13.24 6.23 21.73
N GLU A 151 -13.06 5.02 22.25
CA GLU A 151 -13.38 4.63 23.63
C GLU A 151 -12.14 4.05 24.29
N ILE A 152 -11.95 4.32 25.57
CA ILE A 152 -10.84 3.81 26.40
C ILE A 152 -11.43 3.08 27.61
N SER A 153 -10.96 1.87 27.84
CA SER A 153 -11.41 1.03 28.95
C SER A 153 -10.24 0.37 29.69
#